data_a757475d3f7cae0f46a1ea58a2ce05eb
#
_entry.id   a757475d3f7cae0f46a1ea58a2ce05eb
#
_cell.length_a   1.000
_cell.length_b   1.000
_cell.length_c   1.000
_cell.angle_alpha   90.00
_cell.angle_beta   90.00
_cell.angle_gamma   90.00
#
_symmetry.space_group_name_H-M   'P 1'
#
loop_
_entity.id
_entity.type
_entity.pdbx_description
1 polymer ?
#
loop_
_entity_poly.entity_id
_entity_poly.type
_entity_poly.pdbx_seq_one_letter_code
_entity_poly.pdbx_strand_id
1 'polypeptide(L)'
;MSDIKVLALDLDGTLTNDQKLVTPRTRAALDAAIAKGVTVVLASGRPTAGIQPLAEELGLDKKGGCILSYNGGKIVDCRTGETLVEKTLDPALVPELCAFAAAQDIAILTYNHEGIVCERDKDEWANKECFTTKLPMIHVDDLASYVNYPVCKMLITLDPTRRDAACAAGQQQFAGRADLYPSSPFFIEAVPLGVAKDGSLAELLRRMGLTRENLMACGDGLNDRSMIAYAGVGVAMQNAEQPVKDCADYVTTADNNHDGVAEAVEKFILRED
;
A
#
# COMPACT_ATOMS: atom_id res chain seq x y z
N MET A 1 5.34 23.65 17.07
CA MET A 1 4.65 22.39 16.70
C MET A 1 4.74 22.20 15.20
N SER A 2 4.81 20.97 14.71
CA SER A 2 4.85 20.72 13.25
C SER A 2 3.50 21.09 12.65
N ASP A 3 3.51 21.90 11.58
CA ASP A 3 2.30 22.28 10.83
C ASP A 3 1.95 21.14 9.86
N ILE A 4 1.24 20.11 10.36
CA ILE A 4 0.88 18.93 9.58
C ILE A 4 -0.13 19.29 8.50
N LYS A 5 0.22 19.02 7.25
CA LYS A 5 -0.60 19.23 6.05
C LYS A 5 -0.99 17.94 5.35
N VAL A 6 -0.24 16.86 5.59
CA VAL A 6 -0.48 15.54 4.99
C VAL A 6 -0.48 14.50 6.09
N LEU A 7 -1.50 13.65 6.09
CA LEU A 7 -1.66 12.51 6.99
C LEU A 7 -1.68 11.22 6.16
N ALA A 8 -0.59 10.46 6.19
CA ALA A 8 -0.49 9.15 5.54
C ALA A 8 -0.86 8.05 6.53
N LEU A 9 -1.78 7.19 6.13
CA LEU A 9 -2.32 6.12 6.96
C LEU A 9 -2.19 4.78 6.23
N ASP A 10 -1.51 3.82 6.85
CA ASP A 10 -1.69 2.44 6.46
C ASP A 10 -3.11 1.97 6.78
N LEU A 11 -3.56 0.88 6.18
CA LEU A 11 -4.94 0.41 6.28
C LEU A 11 -5.09 -0.72 7.31
N ASP A 12 -4.48 -1.86 7.01
CA ASP A 12 -4.72 -3.11 7.73
C ASP A 12 -3.88 -3.17 9.02
N GLY A 13 -4.52 -3.14 10.18
CA GLY A 13 -3.81 -3.04 11.46
C GLY A 13 -3.50 -1.59 11.90
N THR A 14 -3.89 -0.60 11.09
CA THR A 14 -3.70 0.83 11.38
C THR A 14 -5.04 1.58 11.33
N LEU A 15 -5.51 1.97 10.14
CA LEU A 15 -6.74 2.74 9.98
C LEU A 15 -7.99 1.90 10.23
N THR A 16 -7.98 0.65 9.78
CA THR A 16 -9.11 -0.26 9.92
C THR A 16 -8.90 -1.22 11.09
N ASN A 17 -10.00 -1.53 11.78
CA ASN A 17 -10.03 -2.56 12.81
C ASN A 17 -10.00 -3.98 12.18
N ASP A 18 -10.03 -5.04 13.01
CA ASP A 18 -10.00 -6.43 12.56
C ASP A 18 -11.21 -6.83 11.70
N GLN A 19 -12.32 -6.09 11.80
CA GLN A 19 -13.50 -6.25 10.94
C GLN A 19 -13.39 -5.47 9.63
N LYS A 20 -12.23 -4.81 9.37
CA LYS A 20 -11.97 -3.96 8.19
C LYS A 20 -12.87 -2.73 8.11
N LEU A 21 -13.24 -2.18 9.25
CA LEU A 21 -14.06 -0.98 9.37
C LEU A 21 -13.25 0.15 10.01
N VAL A 22 -13.54 1.39 9.60
CA VAL A 22 -13.07 2.59 10.29
C VAL A 22 -14.04 2.91 11.43
N THR A 23 -13.52 3.00 12.64
CA THR A 23 -14.36 3.27 13.82
C THR A 23 -14.96 4.68 13.78
N PRO A 24 -16.10 4.91 14.45
CA PRO A 24 -16.75 6.23 14.44
C PRO A 24 -15.87 7.36 14.96
N ARG A 25 -15.05 7.12 16.00
CA ARG A 25 -14.14 8.13 16.58
C ARG A 25 -13.00 8.44 15.62
N THR A 26 -12.39 7.42 15.02
CA THR A 26 -11.34 7.60 14.00
C THR A 26 -11.89 8.38 12.80
N ARG A 27 -13.10 8.04 12.33
CA ARG A 27 -13.76 8.78 11.26
C ARG A 27 -13.97 10.26 11.61
N ALA A 28 -14.49 10.55 12.79
CA ALA A 28 -14.69 11.92 13.25
C ALA A 28 -13.38 12.73 13.35
N ALA A 29 -12.30 12.08 13.82
CA ALA A 29 -10.98 12.69 13.88
C ALA A 29 -10.43 13.01 12.49
N LEU A 30 -10.59 12.10 11.51
CA LEU A 30 -10.19 12.34 10.11
C LEU A 30 -11.00 13.49 9.49
N ASP A 31 -12.31 13.52 9.69
CA ASP A 31 -13.17 14.59 9.19
C ASP A 31 -12.75 15.97 9.75
N ALA A 32 -12.42 16.01 11.04
CA ALA A 32 -11.91 17.23 11.68
C ALA A 32 -10.52 17.64 11.15
N ALA A 33 -9.62 16.68 10.89
CA ALA A 33 -8.32 16.97 10.27
C ALA A 33 -8.48 17.52 8.84
N ILE A 34 -9.36 16.90 8.03
CA ILE A 34 -9.68 17.40 6.69
C ILE A 34 -10.26 18.80 6.74
N ALA A 35 -11.13 19.11 7.69
CA ALA A 35 -11.71 20.44 7.88
C ALA A 35 -10.65 21.50 8.25
N LYS A 36 -9.53 21.11 8.87
CA LYS A 36 -8.34 21.95 9.10
C LYS A 36 -7.40 22.04 7.88
N GLY A 37 -7.75 21.44 6.74
CA GLY A 37 -6.98 21.50 5.50
C GLY A 37 -5.90 20.44 5.39
N VAL A 38 -5.94 19.36 6.19
CA VAL A 38 -5.01 18.24 6.08
C VAL A 38 -5.46 17.29 4.96
N THR A 39 -4.54 16.97 4.08
CA THR A 39 -4.75 15.96 3.02
C THR A 39 -4.52 14.56 3.57
N VAL A 40 -5.54 13.72 3.53
CA VAL A 40 -5.44 12.30 3.92
C VAL A 40 -4.92 11.46 2.75
N VAL A 41 -3.92 10.62 3.00
CA VAL A 41 -3.35 9.66 2.06
C VAL A 41 -3.56 8.25 2.61
N LEU A 42 -4.34 7.44 1.91
CA LEU A 42 -4.51 6.02 2.21
C LEU A 42 -3.35 5.24 1.59
N ALA A 43 -2.43 4.72 2.41
CA ALA A 43 -1.16 4.16 1.97
C ALA A 43 -1.12 2.64 2.21
N SER A 44 -1.22 1.81 1.16
CA SER A 44 -1.30 0.35 1.29
C SER A 44 -0.51 -0.40 0.21
N GLY A 45 -0.21 -1.67 0.49
CA GLY A 45 0.29 -2.63 -0.52
C GLY A 45 -0.78 -3.12 -1.50
N ARG A 46 -2.06 -2.84 -1.21
CA ARG A 46 -3.18 -3.21 -2.07
C ARG A 46 -3.13 -2.47 -3.42
N PRO A 47 -3.74 -3.04 -4.48
CA PRO A 47 -3.97 -2.32 -5.74
C PRO A 47 -4.93 -1.14 -5.52
N THR A 48 -4.84 -0.12 -6.38
CA THR A 48 -5.67 1.10 -6.27
C THR A 48 -7.17 0.77 -6.18
N ALA A 49 -7.67 -0.11 -7.03
CA ALA A 49 -9.06 -0.55 -7.02
C ALA A 49 -9.49 -1.23 -5.70
N GLY A 50 -8.55 -1.87 -4.97
CA GLY A 50 -8.81 -2.48 -3.67
C GLY A 50 -8.84 -1.49 -2.50
N ILE A 51 -8.42 -0.23 -2.71
CA ILE A 51 -8.44 0.85 -1.71
C ILE A 51 -9.59 1.83 -1.99
N GLN A 52 -9.97 1.98 -3.24
CA GLN A 52 -10.95 2.96 -3.69
C GLN A 52 -12.28 2.92 -2.93
N PRO A 53 -12.91 1.75 -2.64
CA PRO A 53 -14.15 1.71 -1.86
C PRO A 53 -14.05 2.36 -0.49
N LEU A 54 -12.90 2.21 0.20
CA LEU A 54 -12.65 2.85 1.49
C LEU A 54 -12.45 4.36 1.34
N ALA A 55 -11.77 4.81 0.28
CA ALA A 55 -11.62 6.24 0.00
C ALA A 55 -12.98 6.91 -0.27
N GLU A 56 -13.86 6.25 -1.00
CA GLU A 56 -15.24 6.70 -1.25
C GLU A 56 -16.08 6.70 0.03
N GLU A 57 -15.98 5.66 0.86
CA GLU A 57 -16.63 5.58 2.16
C GLU A 57 -16.23 6.75 3.07
N LEU A 58 -14.96 7.13 3.06
CA LEU A 58 -14.44 8.28 3.80
C LEU A 58 -14.79 9.62 3.14
N GLY A 59 -15.33 9.59 1.93
CA GLY A 59 -15.71 10.78 1.15
C GLY A 59 -14.50 11.54 0.59
N LEU A 60 -13.35 10.88 0.41
CA LEU A 60 -12.14 11.50 -0.13
C LEU A 60 -12.31 11.91 -1.61
N ASP A 61 -13.21 11.25 -2.34
CA ASP A 61 -13.64 11.62 -3.69
C ASP A 61 -14.26 13.04 -3.76
N LYS A 62 -14.85 13.51 -2.66
CA LYS A 62 -15.49 14.83 -2.54
C LYS A 62 -14.65 15.82 -1.76
N LYS A 63 -14.08 15.37 -0.63
CA LYS A 63 -13.32 16.23 0.30
C LYS A 63 -11.88 16.48 -0.17
N GLY A 64 -11.35 15.61 -1.03
CA GLY A 64 -9.94 15.56 -1.41
C GLY A 64 -9.17 14.57 -0.54
N GLY A 65 -8.12 14.04 -1.10
CA GLY A 65 -7.25 13.02 -0.51
C GLY A 65 -6.58 12.22 -1.62
N CYS A 66 -5.70 11.30 -1.24
CA CYS A 66 -4.97 10.47 -2.19
C CYS A 66 -5.01 9.00 -1.79
N ILE A 67 -4.90 8.13 -2.79
CA ILE A 67 -4.59 6.70 -2.61
C ILE A 67 -3.15 6.48 -3.00
N LEU A 68 -2.32 5.99 -2.08
CA LEU A 68 -1.00 5.44 -2.34
C LEU A 68 -1.11 3.92 -2.31
N SER A 69 -1.02 3.31 -3.48
CA SER A 69 -1.17 1.86 -3.70
C SER A 69 0.15 1.18 -4.04
N TYR A 70 0.16 -0.16 -4.02
CA TYR A 70 1.31 -1.00 -4.35
C TYR A 70 2.56 -0.64 -3.54
N ASN A 71 2.41 -0.35 -2.23
CA ASN A 71 3.52 0.06 -1.35
C ASN A 71 4.33 1.26 -1.88
N GLY A 72 3.70 2.20 -2.59
CA GLY A 72 4.35 3.35 -3.20
C GLY A 72 4.54 3.25 -4.72
N GLY A 73 4.01 2.22 -5.36
CA GLY A 73 4.03 2.09 -6.82
C GLY A 73 3.19 3.17 -7.52
N LYS A 74 2.08 3.62 -6.90
CA LYS A 74 1.19 4.60 -7.52
C LYS A 74 0.53 5.51 -6.49
N ILE A 75 0.40 6.80 -6.83
CA ILE A 75 -0.46 7.74 -6.10
C ILE A 75 -1.50 8.31 -7.04
N VAL A 76 -2.76 8.26 -6.63
CA VAL A 76 -3.92 8.79 -7.36
C VAL A 76 -4.63 9.82 -6.50
N ASP A 77 -4.97 10.97 -7.08
CA ASP A 77 -5.88 11.95 -6.47
C ASP A 77 -7.30 11.41 -6.47
N CYS A 78 -7.92 11.32 -5.30
CA CYS A 78 -9.26 10.72 -5.15
C CYS A 78 -10.38 11.54 -5.82
N ARG A 79 -10.20 12.85 -5.97
CA ARG A 79 -11.22 13.75 -6.52
C ARG A 79 -11.21 13.75 -8.04
N THR A 80 -10.02 13.75 -8.63
CA THR A 80 -9.84 13.90 -10.09
C THR A 80 -9.61 12.57 -10.79
N GLY A 81 -9.17 11.55 -10.07
CA GLY A 81 -8.68 10.30 -10.63
C GLY A 81 -7.30 10.43 -11.31
N GLU A 82 -6.65 11.60 -11.21
CA GLU A 82 -5.34 11.84 -11.81
C GLU A 82 -4.26 11.01 -11.10
N THR A 83 -3.41 10.38 -11.90
CA THR A 83 -2.20 9.70 -11.41
C THR A 83 -1.11 10.74 -11.14
N LEU A 84 -0.81 10.99 -9.87
CA LEU A 84 0.20 11.94 -9.43
C LEU A 84 1.61 11.36 -9.43
N VAL A 85 1.75 10.10 -9.05
CA VAL A 85 3.02 9.35 -9.03
C VAL A 85 2.76 7.97 -9.59
N GLU A 86 3.65 7.48 -10.46
CA GLU A 86 3.60 6.12 -10.96
C GLU A 86 5.01 5.59 -11.17
N LYS A 87 5.28 4.43 -10.58
CA LYS A 87 6.52 3.67 -10.72
C LYS A 87 6.16 2.27 -11.23
N THR A 88 6.66 1.92 -12.39
CA THR A 88 6.30 0.68 -13.10
C THR A 88 7.50 -0.19 -13.36
N LEU A 89 7.28 -1.48 -13.42
CA LEU A 89 8.24 -2.43 -13.95
C LEU A 89 8.61 -2.04 -15.39
N ASP A 90 9.85 -2.31 -15.79
CA ASP A 90 10.21 -2.28 -17.20
C ASP A 90 9.27 -3.27 -17.94
N PRO A 91 8.59 -2.85 -19.01
CA PRO A 91 7.67 -3.72 -19.76
C PRO A 91 8.31 -5.03 -20.22
N ALA A 92 9.63 -5.04 -20.47
CA ALA A 92 10.36 -6.26 -20.85
C ALA A 92 10.42 -7.30 -19.72
N LEU A 93 10.22 -6.89 -18.45
CA LEU A 93 10.22 -7.81 -17.32
C LEU A 93 8.93 -8.64 -17.19
N VAL A 94 7.81 -8.15 -17.73
CA VAL A 94 6.52 -8.86 -17.61
C VAL A 94 6.60 -10.26 -18.24
N PRO A 95 7.00 -10.45 -19.50
CA PRO A 95 7.13 -11.79 -20.09
C PRO A 95 8.21 -12.63 -19.40
N GLU A 96 9.30 -12.01 -18.91
CA GLU A 96 10.35 -12.76 -18.21
C GLU A 96 9.86 -13.27 -16.83
N LEU A 97 9.08 -12.49 -16.10
CA LEU A 97 8.46 -12.90 -14.83
C LEU A 97 7.41 -14.00 -15.06
N CYS A 98 6.63 -13.90 -16.14
CA CYS A 98 5.70 -14.97 -16.53
C CYS A 98 6.45 -16.27 -16.85
N ALA A 99 7.52 -16.19 -17.62
CA ALA A 99 8.36 -17.35 -17.96
C ALA A 99 9.03 -17.96 -16.70
N PHE A 100 9.48 -17.12 -15.77
CA PHE A 100 10.02 -17.57 -14.48
C PHE A 100 8.99 -18.35 -13.68
N ALA A 101 7.77 -17.85 -13.56
CA ALA A 101 6.68 -18.51 -12.85
C ALA A 101 6.30 -19.84 -13.53
N ALA A 102 6.18 -19.85 -14.86
CA ALA A 102 5.89 -21.06 -15.64
C ALA A 102 6.95 -22.14 -15.46
N ALA A 103 8.23 -21.78 -15.49
CA ALA A 103 9.36 -22.73 -15.30
C ALA A 103 9.36 -23.40 -13.93
N GLN A 104 8.76 -22.77 -12.93
CA GLN A 104 8.65 -23.29 -11.57
C GLN A 104 7.27 -23.92 -11.28
N ASP A 105 6.38 -23.96 -12.25
CA ASP A 105 5.00 -24.40 -12.08
C ASP A 105 4.30 -23.70 -10.89
N ILE A 106 4.36 -22.36 -10.86
CA ILE A 106 3.68 -21.47 -9.91
C ILE A 106 2.84 -20.45 -10.65
N ALA A 107 1.81 -19.89 -10.00
CA ALA A 107 0.98 -18.89 -10.60
C ALA A 107 1.59 -17.49 -10.44
N ILE A 108 1.31 -16.64 -11.41
CA ILE A 108 1.64 -15.20 -11.38
C ILE A 108 0.44 -14.41 -11.89
N LEU A 109 0.22 -13.24 -11.31
CA LEU A 109 -0.88 -12.36 -11.62
C LEU A 109 -0.45 -10.90 -11.60
N THR A 110 -1.27 -10.04 -12.18
CA THR A 110 -1.17 -8.59 -12.05
C THR A 110 -2.57 -7.98 -11.93
N TYR A 111 -2.68 -6.68 -12.05
CA TYR A 111 -3.93 -5.95 -11.83
C TYR A 111 -4.17 -4.99 -12.98
N ASN A 112 -5.43 -4.82 -13.33
CA ASN A 112 -5.92 -3.73 -14.15
C ASN A 112 -7.01 -2.96 -13.38
N HIS A 113 -7.73 -2.06 -14.05
CA HIS A 113 -8.81 -1.28 -13.44
C HIS A 113 -10.07 -2.10 -13.11
N GLU A 114 -10.22 -3.28 -13.70
CA GLU A 114 -11.38 -4.15 -13.53
C GLU A 114 -11.14 -5.23 -12.46
N GLY A 115 -9.88 -5.64 -12.23
CA GLY A 115 -9.61 -6.70 -11.27
C GLY A 115 -8.20 -7.28 -11.32
N ILE A 116 -8.09 -8.53 -10.90
CA ILE A 116 -6.89 -9.34 -10.88
C ILE A 116 -6.82 -10.13 -12.18
N VAL A 117 -5.74 -9.98 -12.93
CA VAL A 117 -5.54 -10.66 -14.21
C VAL A 117 -4.59 -11.85 -14.01
N CYS A 118 -5.02 -13.05 -14.37
CA CYS A 118 -4.29 -14.29 -14.14
C CYS A 118 -4.62 -15.35 -15.23
N GLU A 119 -3.62 -16.16 -15.61
CA GLU A 119 -3.84 -17.36 -16.46
C GLU A 119 -4.43 -18.52 -15.64
N ARG A 120 -4.03 -18.63 -14.37
CA ARG A 120 -4.43 -19.73 -13.47
C ARG A 120 -5.53 -19.29 -12.50
N ASP A 121 -6.69 -18.96 -13.03
CA ASP A 121 -7.85 -18.46 -12.30
C ASP A 121 -8.42 -19.45 -11.25
N LYS A 122 -8.07 -20.75 -11.36
CA LYS A 122 -8.46 -21.80 -10.42
C LYS A 122 -7.39 -22.14 -9.39
N ASP A 123 -6.23 -21.47 -9.43
CA ASP A 123 -5.18 -21.66 -8.44
C ASP A 123 -5.65 -21.19 -7.06
N GLU A 124 -5.45 -22.06 -6.05
CA GLU A 124 -5.91 -21.80 -4.67
C GLU A 124 -5.28 -20.51 -4.11
N TRP A 125 -3.99 -20.33 -4.37
CA TRP A 125 -3.23 -19.22 -3.81
C TRP A 125 -3.55 -17.90 -4.53
N ALA A 126 -3.75 -17.93 -5.84
CA ALA A 126 -4.21 -16.76 -6.61
C ALA A 126 -5.60 -16.30 -6.11
N ASN A 127 -6.50 -17.22 -5.79
CA ASN A 127 -7.82 -16.88 -5.26
C ASN A 127 -7.78 -16.24 -3.85
N LYS A 128 -6.69 -16.42 -3.08
CA LYS A 128 -6.53 -15.71 -1.80
C LYS A 128 -6.37 -14.20 -2.00
N GLU A 129 -5.78 -13.76 -3.12
CA GLU A 129 -5.68 -12.34 -3.43
C GLU A 129 -7.06 -11.72 -3.73
N CYS A 130 -7.96 -12.46 -4.41
CA CYS A 130 -9.35 -12.02 -4.59
C CYS A 130 -10.07 -11.83 -3.24
N PHE A 131 -9.84 -12.74 -2.31
CA PHE A 131 -10.44 -12.63 -0.97
C PHE A 131 -9.88 -11.42 -0.20
N THR A 132 -8.58 -11.18 -0.30
CA THR A 132 -7.88 -10.08 0.40
C THR A 132 -8.26 -8.71 -0.17
N THR A 133 -8.28 -8.58 -1.50
CA THR A 133 -8.51 -7.30 -2.17
C THR A 133 -9.97 -7.01 -2.46
N LYS A 134 -10.83 -8.03 -2.41
CA LYS A 134 -12.25 -8.02 -2.86
C LYS A 134 -12.40 -7.73 -4.35
N LEU A 135 -11.36 -7.91 -5.13
CA LEU A 135 -11.38 -7.74 -6.58
C LEU A 135 -11.75 -9.05 -7.29
N PRO A 136 -12.45 -8.98 -8.42
CA PRO A 136 -12.74 -10.15 -9.24
C PRO A 136 -11.49 -10.68 -9.93
N MET A 137 -11.47 -12.00 -10.19
CA MET A 137 -10.47 -12.63 -11.05
C MET A 137 -10.90 -12.51 -12.50
N ILE A 138 -9.95 -12.11 -13.35
CA ILE A 138 -10.08 -12.02 -14.80
C ILE A 138 -9.15 -13.06 -15.39
N HIS A 139 -9.73 -14.10 -16.03
CA HIS A 139 -8.96 -15.11 -16.71
C HIS A 139 -8.45 -14.59 -18.07
N VAL A 140 -7.19 -14.90 -18.37
CA VAL A 140 -6.55 -14.67 -19.68
C VAL A 140 -5.76 -15.90 -20.10
N ASP A 141 -5.67 -16.17 -21.38
CA ASP A 141 -4.95 -17.34 -21.89
C ASP A 141 -3.42 -17.15 -21.91
N ASP A 142 -2.95 -15.90 -22.01
CA ASP A 142 -1.53 -15.52 -22.05
C ASP A 142 -1.37 -14.15 -21.38
N LEU A 143 -0.89 -14.16 -20.15
CA LEU A 143 -0.72 -12.95 -19.33
C LEU A 143 0.35 -12.04 -19.92
N ALA A 144 1.44 -12.61 -20.44
CA ALA A 144 2.54 -11.84 -20.99
C ALA A 144 2.11 -11.04 -22.24
N SER A 145 1.29 -11.66 -23.09
CA SER A 145 0.74 -10.99 -24.28
C SER A 145 -0.42 -10.05 -23.98
N TYR A 146 -1.20 -10.35 -22.92
CA TYR A 146 -2.33 -9.52 -22.50
C TYR A 146 -1.88 -8.18 -21.91
N VAL A 147 -0.79 -8.17 -21.14
CA VAL A 147 -0.31 -6.98 -20.44
C VAL A 147 0.38 -6.03 -21.41
N ASN A 148 -0.35 -5.02 -21.85
CA ASN A 148 0.12 -3.93 -22.74
C ASN A 148 -0.01 -2.54 -22.08
N TYR A 149 -0.04 -2.50 -20.75
CA TYR A 149 -0.20 -1.31 -19.93
C TYR A 149 0.88 -1.27 -18.82
N PRO A 150 1.12 -0.09 -18.20
CA PRO A 150 2.07 0.04 -17.11
C PRO A 150 1.71 -0.84 -15.89
N VAL A 151 2.67 -1.60 -15.36
CA VAL A 151 2.49 -2.53 -14.25
C VAL A 151 3.30 -2.06 -13.04
N CYS A 152 2.63 -1.71 -11.95
CA CYS A 152 3.27 -1.33 -10.70
C CYS A 152 3.73 -2.53 -9.87
N LYS A 153 3.06 -3.69 -10.03
CA LYS A 153 3.33 -4.92 -9.28
C LYS A 153 2.87 -6.14 -10.04
N MET A 154 3.68 -7.19 -10.06
CA MET A 154 3.24 -8.56 -10.30
C MET A 154 3.30 -9.35 -9.00
N LEU A 155 2.37 -10.28 -8.81
CA LEU A 155 2.28 -11.10 -7.63
C LEU A 155 2.42 -12.57 -8.01
N ILE A 156 3.45 -13.21 -7.50
CA ILE A 156 3.64 -14.66 -7.61
C ILE A 156 2.94 -15.30 -6.44
N THR A 157 2.13 -16.33 -6.72
CA THR A 157 1.34 -17.05 -5.72
C THR A 157 1.70 -18.53 -5.73
N LEU A 158 1.88 -19.11 -4.55
CA LEU A 158 2.40 -20.48 -4.43
C LEU A 158 2.19 -21.08 -3.05
N ASP A 159 2.40 -22.40 -2.96
CA ASP A 159 2.44 -23.11 -1.68
C ASP A 159 3.50 -22.48 -0.74
N PRO A 160 3.16 -22.19 0.52
CA PRO A 160 4.06 -21.59 1.50
C PRO A 160 5.41 -22.31 1.66
N THR A 161 5.45 -23.62 1.50
CA THR A 161 6.67 -24.43 1.64
C THR A 161 7.68 -24.15 0.52
N ARG A 162 7.26 -23.62 -0.61
CA ARG A 162 8.07 -23.29 -1.78
C ARG A 162 8.52 -21.83 -1.82
N ARG A 163 7.88 -20.94 -1.02
CA ARG A 163 8.01 -19.50 -1.13
C ARG A 163 9.45 -19.01 -1.02
N ASP A 164 10.18 -19.42 0.01
CA ASP A 164 11.52 -18.87 0.28
C ASP A 164 12.52 -19.28 -0.81
N ALA A 165 12.43 -20.53 -1.31
CA ALA A 165 13.26 -20.98 -2.41
C ALA A 165 12.94 -20.25 -3.73
N ALA A 166 11.66 -20.07 -4.06
CA ALA A 166 11.23 -19.36 -5.25
C ALA A 166 11.60 -17.87 -5.16
N CYS A 167 11.45 -17.25 -3.98
CA CYS A 167 11.85 -15.88 -3.75
C CYS A 167 13.36 -15.68 -3.97
N ALA A 168 14.20 -16.52 -3.40
CA ALA A 168 15.65 -16.45 -3.56
C ALA A 168 16.07 -16.63 -5.04
N ALA A 169 15.44 -17.57 -5.75
CA ALA A 169 15.70 -17.77 -7.19
C ALA A 169 15.29 -16.52 -8.01
N GLY A 170 14.13 -15.93 -7.72
CA GLY A 170 13.68 -14.71 -8.37
C GLY A 170 14.58 -13.51 -8.07
N GLN A 171 14.98 -13.32 -6.81
CA GLN A 171 15.95 -12.28 -6.43
C GLN A 171 17.27 -12.39 -7.18
N GLN A 172 17.76 -13.60 -7.37
CA GLN A 172 18.98 -13.84 -8.15
C GLN A 172 18.79 -13.54 -9.63
N GLN A 173 17.69 -13.99 -10.23
CA GLN A 173 17.43 -13.84 -11.66
C GLN A 173 17.16 -12.37 -12.06
N PHE A 174 16.46 -11.63 -11.21
CA PHE A 174 16.04 -10.25 -11.48
C PHE A 174 16.85 -9.21 -10.72
N ALA A 175 18.00 -9.60 -10.16
CA ALA A 175 18.90 -8.70 -9.43
C ALA A 175 19.24 -7.43 -10.23
N GLY A 176 19.05 -6.26 -9.61
CA GLY A 176 19.30 -4.95 -10.22
C GLY A 176 18.27 -4.53 -11.29
N ARG A 177 17.16 -5.28 -11.44
CA ARG A 177 16.10 -5.01 -12.44
C ARG A 177 14.72 -4.89 -11.79
N ALA A 178 14.44 -5.68 -10.78
CA ALA A 178 13.23 -5.64 -9.98
C ALA A 178 13.53 -6.08 -8.55
N ASP A 179 12.74 -5.61 -7.59
CA ASP A 179 12.75 -6.11 -6.22
C ASP A 179 11.72 -7.23 -6.08
N LEU A 180 12.17 -8.38 -5.57
CA LEU A 180 11.30 -9.49 -5.22
C LEU A 180 11.39 -9.75 -3.71
N TYR A 181 10.25 -9.78 -3.03
CA TYR A 181 10.21 -10.06 -1.59
C TYR A 181 8.89 -10.76 -1.18
N PRO A 182 8.94 -11.59 -0.12
CA PRO A 182 7.74 -12.20 0.41
C PRO A 182 6.87 -11.15 1.13
N SER A 183 5.56 -11.10 0.83
CA SER A 183 4.59 -10.22 1.50
C SER A 183 3.57 -10.99 2.34
N SER A 184 3.48 -12.29 2.15
CA SER A 184 2.68 -13.20 2.96
C SER A 184 3.26 -14.63 2.90
N PRO A 185 2.75 -15.60 3.66
CA PRO A 185 3.22 -16.98 3.55
C PRO A 185 3.17 -17.56 2.13
N PHE A 186 2.27 -17.10 1.29
CA PHE A 186 1.98 -17.65 -0.04
C PHE A 186 2.13 -16.61 -1.17
N PHE A 187 2.70 -15.43 -0.91
CA PHE A 187 2.91 -14.37 -1.90
C PHE A 187 4.36 -13.90 -1.96
N ILE A 188 4.84 -13.69 -3.20
CA ILE A 188 6.05 -12.96 -3.51
C ILE A 188 5.68 -11.79 -4.41
N GLU A 189 5.96 -10.58 -3.99
CA GLU A 189 5.77 -9.38 -4.80
C GLU A 189 6.97 -9.15 -5.69
N ALA A 190 6.74 -8.84 -6.97
CA ALA A 190 7.72 -8.33 -7.90
C ALA A 190 7.35 -6.89 -8.26
N VAL A 191 8.21 -5.96 -7.88
CA VAL A 191 7.98 -4.51 -7.99
C VAL A 191 9.19 -3.80 -8.62
N PRO A 192 9.05 -2.56 -9.11
CA PRO A 192 10.19 -1.76 -9.55
C PRO A 192 11.21 -1.56 -8.42
N LEU A 193 12.48 -1.42 -8.78
CA LEU A 193 13.57 -1.22 -7.82
C LEU A 193 13.31 -0.02 -6.91
N GLY A 194 13.51 -0.22 -5.60
CA GLY A 194 13.45 0.82 -4.59
C GLY A 194 12.06 1.45 -4.39
N VAL A 195 11.00 0.74 -4.78
CA VAL A 195 9.64 1.19 -4.49
C VAL A 195 9.34 0.99 -3.01
N ALA A 196 9.05 2.10 -2.32
CA ALA A 196 8.64 2.12 -0.94
C ALA A 196 7.72 3.32 -0.70
N LYS A 197 6.92 3.27 0.38
CA LYS A 197 5.91 4.30 0.68
C LYS A 197 6.51 5.69 0.86
N ASP A 198 7.66 5.80 1.52
CA ASP A 198 8.37 7.07 1.77
C ASP A 198 8.79 7.79 0.49
N GLY A 199 9.37 7.09 -0.47
CA GLY A 199 9.85 7.70 -1.72
C GLY A 199 8.71 8.30 -2.55
N SER A 200 7.51 7.70 -2.52
CA SER A 200 6.35 8.24 -3.22
C SER A 200 5.66 9.35 -2.43
N LEU A 201 5.66 9.29 -1.10
CA LEU A 201 5.23 10.40 -0.25
C LEU A 201 6.14 11.62 -0.41
N ALA A 202 7.46 11.42 -0.51
CA ALA A 202 8.39 12.51 -0.77
C ALA A 202 8.10 13.23 -2.09
N GLU A 203 7.80 12.48 -3.16
CA GLU A 203 7.42 13.05 -4.45
C GLU A 203 6.05 13.77 -4.38
N LEU A 204 5.07 13.21 -3.67
CA LEU A 204 3.78 13.88 -3.43
C LEU A 204 3.97 15.21 -2.70
N LEU A 205 4.72 15.21 -1.60
CA LEU A 205 5.02 16.43 -0.83
C LEU A 205 5.70 17.50 -1.70
N ARG A 206 6.70 17.10 -2.50
CA ARG A 206 7.38 17.99 -3.43
C ARG A 206 6.42 18.65 -4.42
N ARG A 207 5.46 17.91 -4.97
CA ARG A 207 4.41 18.43 -5.87
C ARG A 207 3.48 19.40 -5.17
N MET A 208 3.21 19.19 -3.88
CA MET A 208 2.40 20.08 -3.05
C MET A 208 3.17 21.31 -2.53
N GLY A 209 4.48 21.42 -2.79
CA GLY A 209 5.34 22.47 -2.22
C GLY A 209 5.58 22.32 -0.74
N LEU A 210 5.48 21.10 -0.22
CA LEU A 210 5.62 20.72 1.18
C LEU A 210 6.92 19.93 1.42
N THR A 211 7.28 19.79 2.69
CA THR A 211 8.45 19.02 3.14
C THR A 211 8.02 17.90 4.08
N ARG A 212 8.95 17.03 4.46
CA ARG A 212 8.68 15.93 5.39
C ARG A 212 8.13 16.39 6.74
N GLU A 213 8.47 17.60 7.17
CA GLU A 213 8.01 18.20 8.41
C GLU A 213 6.50 18.48 8.43
N ASN A 214 5.88 18.54 7.23
CA ASN A 214 4.44 18.68 7.07
C ASN A 214 3.69 17.33 7.00
N LEU A 215 4.41 16.20 7.10
CA LEU A 215 3.86 14.85 7.03
C LEU A 215 3.75 14.24 8.42
N MET A 216 2.58 13.73 8.74
CA MET A 216 2.38 12.71 9.76
C MET A 216 2.07 11.38 9.08
N ALA A 217 2.73 10.29 9.51
CA ALA A 217 2.50 8.96 8.98
C ALA A 217 2.20 7.97 10.11
N CYS A 218 1.16 7.15 9.95
CA CYS A 218 0.78 6.10 10.90
C CYS A 218 0.84 4.73 10.21
N GLY A 219 1.37 3.72 10.90
CA GLY A 219 1.50 2.36 10.39
C GLY A 219 1.81 1.35 11.49
N ASP A 220 1.79 0.06 11.14
CA ASP A 220 2.05 -1.04 12.07
C ASP A 220 2.99 -2.12 11.50
N GLY A 221 3.03 -2.30 10.18
CA GLY A 221 3.82 -3.35 9.53
C GLY A 221 5.20 -2.90 9.04
N LEU A 222 6.08 -3.87 8.72
CA LEU A 222 7.44 -3.59 8.24
C LEU A 222 7.48 -2.74 6.95
N ASN A 223 6.45 -2.85 6.10
CA ASN A 223 6.29 -2.02 4.90
C ASN A 223 5.98 -0.54 5.20
N ASP A 224 5.63 -0.20 6.45
CA ASP A 224 5.38 1.17 6.90
C ASP A 224 6.61 1.84 7.49
N ARG A 225 7.60 1.03 7.87
CA ARG A 225 8.79 1.50 8.56
C ARG A 225 9.46 2.68 7.86
N SER A 226 9.58 2.62 6.53
CA SER A 226 10.22 3.68 5.76
C SER A 226 9.43 5.00 5.80
N MET A 227 8.10 4.96 5.67
CA MET A 227 7.28 6.18 5.73
C MET A 227 7.21 6.77 7.14
N ILE A 228 7.20 5.93 8.18
CA ILE A 228 7.21 6.37 9.58
C ILE A 228 8.55 7.06 9.89
N ALA A 229 9.68 6.44 9.55
CA ALA A 229 11.00 7.03 9.75
C ALA A 229 11.24 8.30 8.91
N TYR A 230 10.60 8.41 7.75
CA TYR A 230 10.70 9.59 6.88
C TYR A 230 9.87 10.78 7.38
N ALA A 231 8.69 10.57 7.92
CA ALA A 231 7.74 11.61 8.31
C ALA A 231 8.32 12.61 9.32
N GLY A 232 7.78 13.82 9.35
CA GLY A 232 8.07 14.80 10.42
C GLY A 232 7.46 14.40 11.75
N VAL A 233 6.37 13.61 11.72
CA VAL A 233 5.78 12.92 12.87
C VAL A 233 5.49 11.48 12.46
N GLY A 234 6.37 10.56 12.81
CA GLY A 234 6.20 9.12 12.60
C GLY A 234 5.47 8.48 13.77
N VAL A 235 4.35 7.81 13.50
CA VAL A 235 3.51 7.17 14.52
C VAL A 235 3.42 5.67 14.25
N ALA A 236 3.85 4.87 15.22
CA ALA A 236 3.60 3.43 15.22
C ALA A 236 2.34 3.13 16.06
N MET A 237 1.51 2.21 15.55
CA MET A 237 0.37 1.72 16.31
C MET A 237 0.81 0.88 17.52
N GLN A 238 -0.02 0.81 18.57
CA GLN A 238 0.26 -0.04 19.73
C GLN A 238 0.49 -1.51 19.35
N ASN A 239 -0.24 -2.01 18.35
CA ASN A 239 -0.11 -3.35 17.81
C ASN A 239 1.03 -3.50 16.77
N ALA A 240 1.80 -2.44 16.47
CA ALA A 240 2.87 -2.47 15.48
C ALA A 240 3.99 -3.44 15.85
N GLU A 241 4.69 -3.93 14.82
CA GLU A 241 5.90 -4.72 14.99
C GLU A 241 7.01 -3.91 15.66
N GLN A 242 7.85 -4.57 16.47
CA GLN A 242 8.88 -3.87 17.26
C GLN A 242 9.82 -3.00 16.39
N PRO A 243 10.31 -3.44 15.22
CA PRO A 243 11.16 -2.59 14.37
C PRO A 243 10.48 -1.33 13.83
N VAL A 244 9.14 -1.31 13.79
CA VAL A 244 8.33 -0.14 13.42
C VAL A 244 8.23 0.82 14.60
N LYS A 245 7.98 0.31 15.81
CA LYS A 245 7.99 1.10 17.03
C LYS A 245 9.33 1.75 17.30
N ASP A 246 10.42 1.04 17.03
CA ASP A 246 11.78 1.52 17.29
C ASP A 246 12.19 2.74 16.43
N CYS A 247 11.52 2.95 15.28
CA CYS A 247 11.79 4.09 14.41
C CYS A 247 10.75 5.22 14.47
N ALA A 248 9.71 5.06 15.30
CA ALA A 248 8.63 6.04 15.41
C ALA A 248 8.93 7.12 16.45
N ASP A 249 8.43 8.34 16.20
CA ASP A 249 8.47 9.45 17.18
C ASP A 249 7.43 9.24 18.29
N TYR A 250 6.36 8.51 17.99
CA TYR A 250 5.29 8.21 18.92
C TYR A 250 4.72 6.81 18.70
N VAL A 251 4.45 6.12 19.79
CA VAL A 251 3.69 4.86 19.79
C VAL A 251 2.35 5.13 20.43
N THR A 252 1.24 4.82 19.75
CA THR A 252 -0.10 5.01 20.31
C THR A 252 -0.33 4.12 21.53
N THR A 253 -1.13 4.56 22.47
CA THR A 253 -1.52 3.76 23.65
C THR A 253 -2.63 2.76 23.28
N ALA A 254 -3.42 3.08 22.27
CA ALA A 254 -4.48 2.26 21.73
C ALA A 254 -4.04 1.58 20.41
N ASP A 255 -4.55 0.38 20.14
CA ASP A 255 -4.36 -0.34 18.89
C ASP A 255 -5.37 0.11 17.81
N ASN A 256 -5.37 -0.58 16.67
CA ASN A 256 -6.30 -0.32 15.57
C ASN A 256 -7.78 -0.62 15.91
N ASN A 257 -8.05 -1.47 16.90
CA ASN A 257 -9.39 -1.79 17.38
C ASN A 257 -9.93 -0.76 18.38
N HIS A 258 -9.06 0.05 18.96
CA HIS A 258 -9.37 0.97 20.06
C HIS A 258 -9.00 2.42 19.73
N ASP A 259 -9.14 2.82 18.45
CA ASP A 259 -9.00 4.21 17.99
C ASP A 259 -7.58 4.81 18.07
N GLY A 260 -6.51 4.02 17.91
CA GLY A 260 -5.14 4.52 17.97
C GLY A 260 -4.85 5.62 16.94
N VAL A 261 -5.43 5.56 15.74
CA VAL A 261 -5.30 6.65 14.75
C VAL A 261 -5.99 7.92 15.22
N ALA A 262 -7.19 7.82 15.83
CA ALA A 262 -7.86 9.00 16.41
C ALA A 262 -7.01 9.64 17.50
N GLU A 263 -6.43 8.84 18.40
CA GLU A 263 -5.50 9.32 19.44
C GLU A 263 -4.36 10.16 18.84
N ALA A 264 -3.71 9.64 17.78
CA ALA A 264 -2.62 10.34 17.10
C ALA A 264 -3.08 11.65 16.44
N VAL A 265 -4.21 11.61 15.72
CA VAL A 265 -4.78 12.79 15.03
C VAL A 265 -5.18 13.86 16.06
N GLU A 266 -5.85 13.50 17.14
CA GLU A 266 -6.24 14.41 18.22
C GLU A 266 -5.02 15.05 18.87
N LYS A 267 -3.95 14.28 19.09
CA LYS A 267 -2.73 14.74 19.73
C LYS A 267 -1.90 15.69 18.87
N PHE A 268 -1.73 15.41 17.58
CA PHE A 268 -0.77 16.11 16.73
C PHE A 268 -1.40 17.09 15.73
N ILE A 269 -2.69 16.93 15.42
CA ILE A 269 -3.39 17.74 14.41
C ILE A 269 -4.51 18.58 15.03
N LEU A 270 -5.32 17.99 15.93
CA LEU A 270 -6.52 18.66 16.44
C LEU A 270 -6.29 19.46 17.72
N ARG A 271 -5.19 19.22 18.43
CA ARG A 271 -4.89 19.89 19.68
C ARG A 271 -4.89 21.40 19.48
N GLU A 272 -5.72 22.09 20.25
CA GLU A 272 -5.68 23.55 20.41
C GLU A 272 -4.52 23.90 21.36
N ASP A 273 -3.79 24.99 21.06
CA ASP A 273 -2.70 25.53 21.90
C ASP A 273 -3.24 26.11 23.22
#